data_5f27f21702a9d3e73c531d4200d9e8b6
#
_entry.id   5f27f21702a9d3e73c531d4200d9e8b6
#
_cell.length_a   1.000
_cell.length_b   1.000
_cell.length_c   1.000
_cell.angle_alpha   90.00
_cell.angle_beta   90.00
_cell.angle_gamma   90.00
#
_symmetry.space_group_name_H-M   'P 1'
#
loop_
_entity.id
_entity.type
_entity.pdbx_description
1 polymer ?
#
loop_
_entity_poly.entity_id
_entity_poly.type
_entity_poly.pdbx_seq_one_letter_code
_entity_poly.pdbx_strand_id
1 'polypeptide(L)'
;MKITFLGACVFGTALAKIAEDNGHEIRFYDPYKYPEKTLSDTTNGSDLNIFTAPSSAADDILPNLDKDTPLICASKGFLSQKPFSDFKDFSALGGAGFAKDIKETEKVTFTTSSETAENIFSTENTHIEYTTDTLGIMLCGALKNIFAIGAGLYGETSSPAAPMSYLESAISEMQKILESNNANPETLRLSCGAADLVLSCTEKSRNFRFGRALKNGDFHPEENVTIEGLLVIESLNKYPNFIIPDSANLITDIINAIKEKYVTK
;
A
#
# COMPACT_ATOMS: atom_id res chain seq x y z
N MET A 1 -18.16 3.30 -16.92
CA MET A 1 -17.59 4.46 -16.19
C MET A 1 -16.31 4.90 -16.87
N LYS A 2 -15.99 6.20 -16.75
CA LYS A 2 -14.68 6.75 -17.10
C LYS A 2 -13.83 6.78 -15.84
N ILE A 3 -12.77 5.99 -15.80
CA ILE A 3 -11.93 5.82 -14.61
C ILE A 3 -10.53 6.36 -14.89
N THR A 4 -10.07 7.31 -14.07
CA THR A 4 -8.71 7.84 -14.18
C THR A 4 -7.81 7.23 -13.10
N PHE A 5 -6.74 6.58 -13.53
CA PHE A 5 -5.67 6.11 -12.68
C PHE A 5 -4.61 7.20 -12.53
N LEU A 6 -4.39 7.63 -11.29
CA LEU A 6 -3.38 8.61 -10.90
C LEU A 6 -2.10 7.86 -10.54
N GLY A 7 -1.24 7.66 -11.53
CA GLY A 7 -0.04 6.83 -11.49
C GLY A 7 -0.15 5.57 -12.38
N ALA A 8 0.69 5.49 -13.40
CA ALA A 8 0.77 4.33 -14.31
C ALA A 8 1.86 3.33 -13.86
N CYS A 9 1.98 3.10 -12.55
CA CYS A 9 2.91 2.10 -11.99
C CYS A 9 2.48 0.67 -12.38
N VAL A 10 3.35 -0.31 -12.12
CA VAL A 10 3.08 -1.72 -12.50
C VAL A 10 1.78 -2.25 -11.88
N PHE A 11 1.49 -1.88 -10.62
CA PHE A 11 0.26 -2.27 -9.95
C PHE A 11 -0.96 -1.51 -10.51
N GLY A 12 -0.85 -0.20 -10.70
CA GLY A 12 -1.92 0.62 -11.29
C GLY A 12 -2.33 0.15 -12.69
N THR A 13 -1.35 -0.20 -13.53
CA THR A 13 -1.64 -0.74 -14.88
C THR A 13 -2.27 -2.14 -14.84
N ALA A 14 -1.95 -2.96 -13.83
CA ALA A 14 -2.58 -4.26 -13.66
C ALA A 14 -4.06 -4.12 -13.22
N LEU A 15 -4.35 -3.26 -12.25
CA LEU A 15 -5.73 -2.94 -11.84
C LEU A 15 -6.54 -2.32 -12.99
N ALA A 16 -5.93 -1.40 -13.73
CA ALA A 16 -6.58 -0.75 -14.88
C ALA A 16 -6.99 -1.77 -15.95
N LYS A 17 -6.17 -2.79 -16.18
CA LYS A 17 -6.51 -3.86 -17.12
C LYS A 17 -7.75 -4.65 -16.69
N ILE A 18 -7.90 -4.95 -15.40
CA ILE A 18 -9.13 -5.60 -14.88
C ILE A 18 -10.35 -4.70 -15.15
N ALA A 19 -10.24 -3.40 -14.82
CA ALA A 19 -11.35 -2.47 -15.04
C ALA A 19 -11.69 -2.30 -16.53
N GLU A 20 -10.69 -2.28 -17.42
CA GLU A 20 -10.89 -2.24 -18.86
C GLU A 20 -11.61 -3.49 -19.37
N ASP A 21 -11.19 -4.68 -18.91
CA ASP A 21 -11.81 -5.95 -19.28
C ASP A 21 -13.27 -6.05 -18.79
N ASN A 22 -13.60 -5.36 -17.71
CA ASN A 22 -14.97 -5.18 -17.20
C ASN A 22 -15.75 -4.05 -17.91
N GLY A 23 -15.22 -3.50 -19.03
CA GLY A 23 -15.94 -2.57 -19.90
C GLY A 23 -15.88 -1.10 -19.46
N HIS A 24 -14.91 -0.71 -18.66
CA HIS A 24 -14.71 0.69 -18.26
C HIS A 24 -13.73 1.41 -19.19
N GLU A 25 -13.94 2.73 -19.43
CA GLU A 25 -13.01 3.59 -20.14
C GLU A 25 -11.87 3.99 -19.19
N ILE A 26 -10.63 3.65 -19.55
CA ILE A 26 -9.47 3.88 -18.70
C ILE A 26 -8.64 5.05 -19.20
N ARG A 27 -8.25 5.93 -18.27
CA ARG A 27 -7.30 7.01 -18.49
C ARG A 27 -6.18 6.93 -17.46
N PHE A 28 -4.99 7.43 -17.85
CA PHE A 28 -3.84 7.51 -16.97
C PHE A 28 -3.30 8.93 -16.92
N TYR A 29 -3.08 9.42 -15.70
CA TYR A 29 -2.22 10.54 -15.41
C TYR A 29 -0.93 10.02 -14.78
N ASP A 30 0.20 10.23 -15.44
CA ASP A 30 1.54 9.93 -14.94
C ASP A 30 2.53 10.85 -15.66
N PRO A 31 3.08 11.88 -14.99
CA PRO A 31 3.91 12.90 -15.65
C PRO A 31 5.24 12.37 -16.20
N TYR A 32 5.66 11.18 -15.73
CA TYR A 32 6.88 10.55 -16.21
C TYR A 32 6.67 9.68 -17.46
N LYS A 33 5.48 9.06 -17.56
CA LYS A 33 5.14 8.19 -18.70
C LYS A 33 4.37 8.91 -19.81
N TYR A 34 3.60 9.91 -19.44
CA TYR A 34 2.75 10.69 -20.34
C TYR A 34 2.93 12.19 -20.08
N PRO A 35 4.14 12.73 -20.34
CA PRO A 35 4.49 14.12 -20.01
C PRO A 35 3.64 15.15 -20.77
N GLU A 36 3.01 14.75 -21.87
CA GLU A 36 2.11 15.58 -22.65
C GLU A 36 0.71 15.77 -22.03
N LYS A 37 0.34 14.91 -21.04
CA LYS A 37 -0.98 14.95 -20.42
C LYS A 37 -0.96 15.77 -19.12
N THR A 38 -1.83 16.73 -19.02
CA THR A 38 -2.05 17.46 -17.76
C THR A 38 -2.99 16.68 -16.84
N LEU A 39 -2.90 16.93 -15.53
CA LEU A 39 -3.83 16.35 -14.55
C LEU A 39 -5.27 16.74 -14.87
N SER A 40 -5.51 18.03 -15.12
CA SER A 40 -6.85 18.56 -15.41
C SER A 40 -7.47 17.91 -16.65
N ASP A 41 -6.73 17.80 -17.76
CA ASP A 41 -7.25 17.21 -18.99
C ASP A 41 -7.58 15.73 -18.81
N THR A 42 -6.76 15.04 -18.02
CA THR A 42 -6.93 13.59 -17.79
C THR A 42 -8.12 13.30 -16.88
N THR A 43 -8.34 14.10 -15.83
CA THR A 43 -9.40 13.87 -14.85
C THR A 43 -10.73 14.52 -15.23
N ASN A 44 -10.75 15.41 -16.24
CA ASN A 44 -11.98 16.07 -16.68
C ASN A 44 -13.02 15.04 -17.16
N GLY A 45 -14.20 15.08 -16.51
CA GLY A 45 -15.31 14.17 -16.78
C GLY A 45 -15.05 12.72 -16.37
N SER A 46 -14.13 12.46 -15.42
CA SER A 46 -13.99 11.18 -14.77
C SER A 46 -15.14 10.91 -13.83
N ASP A 47 -15.66 9.68 -13.87
CA ASP A 47 -16.68 9.21 -12.93
C ASP A 47 -16.03 8.73 -11.61
N LEU A 48 -14.73 8.37 -11.66
CA LEU A 48 -13.96 7.87 -10.53
C LEU A 48 -12.47 8.12 -10.77
N ASN A 49 -11.75 8.52 -9.71
CA ASN A 49 -10.30 8.56 -9.68
C ASN A 49 -9.74 7.43 -8.81
N ILE A 50 -8.64 6.80 -9.24
CA ILE A 50 -7.96 5.76 -8.48
C ILE A 50 -6.50 6.18 -8.26
N PHE A 51 -6.12 6.44 -7.01
CA PHE A 51 -4.77 6.87 -6.66
C PHE A 51 -3.85 5.65 -6.50
N THR A 52 -2.94 5.47 -7.46
CA THR A 52 -1.95 4.38 -7.53
C THR A 52 -0.51 4.88 -7.56
N ALA A 53 -0.30 6.20 -7.59
CA ALA A 53 1.03 6.80 -7.48
C ALA A 53 1.66 6.52 -6.10
N PRO A 54 2.98 6.64 -5.95
CA PRO A 54 3.62 6.63 -4.63
C PRO A 54 2.99 7.66 -3.69
N SER A 55 2.94 7.37 -2.38
CA SER A 55 2.35 8.27 -1.38
C SER A 55 3.00 9.66 -1.35
N SER A 56 4.28 9.75 -1.74
CA SER A 56 5.01 11.02 -1.87
C SER A 56 4.45 11.96 -2.94
N ALA A 57 3.72 11.46 -3.93
CA ALA A 57 3.10 12.29 -4.99
C ALA A 57 1.75 12.89 -4.58
N ALA A 58 1.25 12.55 -3.38
CA ALA A 58 -0.07 12.99 -2.93
C ALA A 58 -0.18 14.51 -2.76
N ASP A 59 0.87 15.14 -2.23
CA ASP A 59 0.90 16.58 -1.98
C ASP A 59 0.80 17.39 -3.29
N ASP A 60 1.25 16.84 -4.41
CA ASP A 60 1.19 17.47 -5.73
C ASP A 60 -0.12 17.17 -6.49
N ILE A 61 -0.68 15.97 -6.30
CA ILE A 61 -1.84 15.50 -7.06
C ILE A 61 -3.16 15.87 -6.38
N LEU A 62 -3.31 15.49 -5.09
CA LEU A 62 -4.60 15.56 -4.42
C LEU A 62 -5.20 16.98 -4.34
N PRO A 63 -4.43 18.07 -4.08
CA PRO A 63 -4.99 19.41 -4.01
C PRO A 63 -5.65 19.89 -5.31
N ASN A 64 -5.21 19.33 -6.45
CA ASN A 64 -5.63 19.75 -7.78
C ASN A 64 -6.76 18.89 -8.37
N LEU A 65 -7.29 17.91 -7.60
CA LEU A 65 -8.43 17.10 -8.01
C LEU A 65 -9.76 17.75 -7.63
N ASP A 66 -10.78 17.48 -8.43
CA ASP A 66 -12.16 17.76 -8.06
C ASP A 66 -12.57 16.88 -6.86
N LYS A 67 -13.03 17.52 -5.78
CA LYS A 67 -13.39 16.86 -4.52
C LYS A 67 -14.77 16.20 -4.55
N ASP A 68 -15.57 16.51 -5.56
CA ASP A 68 -16.88 15.89 -5.80
C ASP A 68 -16.75 14.56 -6.56
N THR A 69 -15.65 14.36 -7.30
CA THR A 69 -15.37 13.10 -7.98
C THR A 69 -14.89 12.05 -6.96
N PRO A 70 -15.53 10.86 -6.88
CA PRO A 70 -15.11 9.77 -6.00
C PRO A 70 -13.64 9.40 -6.16
N LEU A 71 -12.98 9.04 -5.04
CA LEU A 71 -11.58 8.67 -5.03
C LEU A 71 -11.35 7.35 -4.28
N ILE A 72 -10.73 6.38 -4.94
CA ILE A 72 -10.21 5.16 -4.31
C ILE A 72 -8.70 5.28 -4.16
N CYS A 73 -8.17 5.15 -2.94
CA CYS A 73 -6.73 5.04 -2.70
C CYS A 73 -6.29 3.57 -2.73
N ALA A 74 -5.50 3.21 -3.73
CA ALA A 74 -4.85 1.90 -3.85
C ALA A 74 -3.33 1.96 -3.56
N SER A 75 -2.83 3.11 -3.14
CA SER A 75 -1.43 3.31 -2.71
C SER A 75 -1.24 2.85 -1.26
N LYS A 76 -0.10 2.22 -0.99
CA LYS A 76 0.17 1.53 0.29
C LYS A 76 1.17 2.29 1.18
N GLY A 77 1.01 3.61 1.33
CA GLY A 77 1.98 4.44 2.06
C GLY A 77 1.39 5.48 3.01
N PHE A 78 0.08 5.42 3.30
CA PHE A 78 -0.59 6.43 4.13
C PHE A 78 -0.89 5.92 5.54
N LEU A 79 -0.53 6.72 6.55
CA LEU A 79 -0.78 6.46 7.97
C LEU A 79 -2.02 7.21 8.51
N SER A 80 -2.75 7.91 7.65
CA SER A 80 -3.91 8.72 8.01
C SER A 80 -4.78 9.00 6.80
N GLN A 81 -6.08 9.17 7.02
CA GLN A 81 -7.02 9.65 6.01
C GLN A 81 -6.97 11.17 5.80
N LYS A 82 -6.19 11.91 6.61
CA LYS A 82 -6.14 13.38 6.55
C LYS A 82 -5.90 13.95 5.14
N PRO A 83 -5.00 13.39 4.30
CA PRO A 83 -4.81 13.91 2.93
C PRO A 83 -6.05 13.84 2.05
N PHE A 84 -7.03 13.01 2.43
CA PHE A 84 -8.24 12.73 1.67
C PHE A 84 -9.51 13.31 2.30
N SER A 85 -9.38 14.08 3.40
CA SER A 85 -10.53 14.57 4.20
C SER A 85 -11.49 15.47 3.45
N ASP A 86 -11.03 16.11 2.39
CA ASP A 86 -11.83 17.05 1.61
C ASP A 86 -12.67 16.36 0.50
N PHE A 87 -12.39 15.09 0.22
CA PHE A 87 -13.17 14.34 -0.77
C PHE A 87 -14.51 13.90 -0.18
N LYS A 88 -15.60 14.13 -0.91
CA LYS A 88 -16.95 13.75 -0.47
C LYS A 88 -17.15 12.24 -0.42
N ASP A 89 -16.54 11.52 -1.35
CA ASP A 89 -16.55 10.05 -1.42
C ASP A 89 -15.11 9.54 -1.53
N PHE A 90 -14.58 9.08 -0.40
CA PHE A 90 -13.23 8.55 -0.29
C PHE A 90 -13.25 7.12 0.25
N SER A 91 -12.54 6.23 -0.42
CA SER A 91 -12.40 4.84 -0.05
C SER A 91 -10.98 4.33 -0.31
N ALA A 92 -10.67 3.14 0.19
CA ALA A 92 -9.37 2.50 -0.02
C ALA A 92 -9.53 1.11 -0.65
N LEU A 93 -8.46 0.66 -1.31
CA LEU A 93 -8.30 -0.68 -1.86
C LEU A 93 -6.91 -1.20 -1.49
N GLY A 94 -6.87 -2.38 -0.88
CA GLY A 94 -5.65 -3.10 -0.53
C GLY A 94 -5.82 -4.59 -0.77
N GLY A 95 -4.78 -5.40 -0.56
CA GLY A 95 -4.93 -6.85 -0.65
C GLY A 95 -3.66 -7.57 -1.07
N ALA A 96 -3.68 -8.89 -0.89
CA ALA A 96 -2.59 -9.80 -1.17
C ALA A 96 -2.55 -10.15 -2.67
N GLY A 97 -1.73 -9.44 -3.42
CA GLY A 97 -1.48 -9.72 -4.84
C GLY A 97 -0.38 -8.82 -5.38
N PHE A 98 0.61 -9.41 -6.01
CA PHE A 98 1.55 -8.64 -6.80
C PHE A 98 0.95 -8.35 -8.19
N ALA A 99 1.38 -7.25 -8.78
CA ALA A 99 0.97 -6.90 -10.14
C ALA A 99 1.26 -8.01 -11.17
N LYS A 100 2.27 -8.85 -10.91
CA LYS A 100 2.59 -10.02 -11.73
C LYS A 100 1.47 -11.07 -11.64
N ASP A 101 1.00 -11.36 -10.42
CA ASP A 101 -0.03 -12.37 -10.18
C ASP A 101 -1.33 -11.98 -10.90
N ILE A 102 -1.71 -10.69 -10.85
CA ILE A 102 -2.86 -10.16 -11.59
C ILE A 102 -2.70 -10.35 -13.10
N LYS A 103 -1.52 -10.03 -13.65
CA LYS A 103 -1.24 -10.15 -15.09
C LYS A 103 -1.19 -11.58 -15.58
N GLU A 104 -0.79 -12.53 -14.73
CA GLU A 104 -0.74 -13.95 -15.01
C GLU A 104 -2.09 -14.65 -14.74
N THR A 105 -3.14 -13.87 -14.45
CA THR A 105 -4.51 -14.36 -14.16
C THR A 105 -4.57 -15.33 -12.98
N GLU A 106 -3.68 -15.17 -12.01
CA GLU A 106 -3.72 -15.91 -10.75
C GLU A 106 -4.89 -15.43 -9.89
N LYS A 107 -5.36 -16.28 -8.98
CA LYS A 107 -6.41 -15.89 -8.04
C LYS A 107 -5.87 -14.91 -7.02
N VAL A 108 -6.46 -13.72 -6.98
CA VAL A 108 -6.13 -12.66 -6.04
C VAL A 108 -7.38 -12.16 -5.32
N THR A 109 -7.20 -11.70 -4.09
CA THR A 109 -8.27 -11.10 -3.30
C THR A 109 -7.87 -9.69 -2.90
N PHE A 110 -8.76 -8.72 -3.14
CA PHE A 110 -8.62 -7.36 -2.66
C PHE A 110 -9.70 -7.04 -1.63
N THR A 111 -9.34 -6.22 -0.66
CA THR A 111 -10.24 -5.65 0.32
C THR A 111 -10.47 -4.18 -0.02
N THR A 112 -11.71 -3.73 0.03
CA THR A 112 -12.06 -2.34 -0.27
C THR A 112 -13.12 -1.79 0.69
N SER A 113 -13.15 -0.46 0.82
CA SER A 113 -14.25 0.26 1.44
C SER A 113 -15.15 0.99 0.42
N SER A 114 -14.94 0.75 -0.88
CA SER A 114 -15.78 1.27 -1.96
C SER A 114 -16.87 0.27 -2.32
N GLU A 115 -18.13 0.70 -2.27
CA GLU A 115 -19.27 -0.12 -2.71
C GLU A 115 -19.25 -0.40 -4.22
N THR A 116 -18.58 0.44 -5.01
CA THR A 116 -18.51 0.29 -6.47
C THR A 116 -17.36 -0.60 -6.93
N ALA A 117 -16.38 -0.88 -6.07
CA ALA A 117 -15.16 -1.58 -6.45
C ALA A 117 -15.40 -3.03 -6.90
N GLU A 118 -16.44 -3.70 -6.38
CA GLU A 118 -16.81 -5.05 -6.81
C GLU A 118 -17.17 -5.06 -8.32
N ASN A 119 -17.98 -4.10 -8.77
CA ASN A 119 -18.37 -3.99 -10.18
C ASN A 119 -17.19 -3.62 -11.10
N ILE A 120 -16.15 -2.98 -10.54
CA ILE A 120 -14.99 -2.53 -11.30
C ILE A 120 -13.93 -3.62 -11.39
N PHE A 121 -13.69 -4.36 -10.31
CA PHE A 121 -12.53 -5.24 -10.18
C PHE A 121 -12.85 -6.73 -10.01
N SER A 122 -14.12 -7.14 -9.80
CA SER A 122 -14.45 -8.54 -9.66
C SER A 122 -14.37 -9.26 -11.02
N THR A 123 -13.70 -10.41 -11.03
CA THR A 123 -13.57 -11.29 -12.19
C THR A 123 -13.60 -12.75 -11.73
N GLU A 124 -13.44 -13.70 -12.64
CA GLU A 124 -13.27 -15.13 -12.28
C GLU A 124 -12.02 -15.35 -11.37
N ASN A 125 -10.98 -14.52 -11.54
CA ASN A 125 -9.71 -14.62 -10.82
C ASN A 125 -9.50 -13.53 -9.76
N THR A 126 -10.38 -12.53 -9.68
CA THR A 126 -10.28 -11.45 -8.69
C THR A 126 -11.51 -11.42 -7.82
N HIS A 127 -11.32 -11.72 -6.54
CA HIS A 127 -12.36 -11.61 -5.51
C HIS A 127 -12.24 -10.29 -4.76
N ILE A 128 -13.39 -9.68 -4.42
CA ILE A 128 -13.46 -8.42 -3.67
C ILE A 128 -14.13 -8.67 -2.32
N GLU A 129 -13.43 -8.31 -1.25
CA GLU A 129 -13.96 -8.27 0.13
C GLU A 129 -14.31 -6.82 0.48
N TYR A 130 -15.44 -6.63 1.13
CA TYR A 130 -15.88 -5.30 1.56
C TYR A 130 -15.74 -5.11 3.07
N THR A 131 -15.31 -3.91 3.47
CA THR A 131 -15.33 -3.43 4.85
C THR A 131 -15.57 -1.92 4.89
N THR A 132 -16.18 -1.42 5.94
CA THR A 132 -16.31 0.02 6.16
C THR A 132 -15.07 0.68 6.75
N ASP A 133 -14.05 -0.10 7.11
CA ASP A 133 -12.82 0.39 7.77
C ASP A 133 -11.76 0.85 6.76
N THR A 134 -12.01 2.00 6.13
CA THR A 134 -11.06 2.62 5.19
C THR A 134 -9.68 2.84 5.82
N LEU A 135 -9.65 3.30 7.09
CA LEU A 135 -8.39 3.55 7.78
C LEU A 135 -7.61 2.25 8.01
N GLY A 136 -8.27 1.17 8.42
CA GLY A 136 -7.62 -0.13 8.61
C GLY A 136 -6.99 -0.68 7.34
N ILE A 137 -7.68 -0.57 6.18
CA ILE A 137 -7.08 -0.94 4.88
C ILE A 137 -5.80 -0.16 4.63
N MET A 138 -5.83 1.16 4.83
CA MET A 138 -4.67 2.04 4.59
C MET A 138 -3.51 1.71 5.52
N LEU A 139 -3.79 1.54 6.83
CA LEU A 139 -2.77 1.21 7.82
C LEU A 139 -2.15 -0.17 7.58
N CYS A 140 -2.94 -1.18 7.26
CA CYS A 140 -2.43 -2.49 6.88
C CYS A 140 -1.47 -2.39 5.70
N GLY A 141 -1.85 -1.65 4.66
CA GLY A 141 -1.02 -1.43 3.48
C GLY A 141 0.30 -0.69 3.77
N ALA A 142 0.32 0.26 4.69
CA ALA A 142 1.51 0.99 5.09
C ALA A 142 2.43 0.15 5.99
N LEU A 143 1.88 -0.39 7.09
CA LEU A 143 2.64 -1.09 8.14
C LEU A 143 3.32 -2.35 7.61
N LYS A 144 2.64 -3.13 6.75
CA LYS A 144 3.24 -4.33 6.17
C LYS A 144 4.57 -4.08 5.48
N ASN A 145 4.78 -2.89 4.91
CA ASN A 145 6.01 -2.55 4.22
C ASN A 145 7.18 -2.38 5.19
N ILE A 146 6.93 -1.82 6.39
CA ILE A 146 7.93 -1.74 7.47
C ILE A 146 8.26 -3.14 7.98
N PHE A 147 7.23 -3.96 8.28
CA PHE A 147 7.46 -5.33 8.75
C PHE A 147 8.13 -6.20 7.68
N ALA A 148 7.89 -5.97 6.39
CA ALA A 148 8.60 -6.67 5.33
C ALA A 148 10.10 -6.35 5.31
N ILE A 149 10.52 -5.09 5.61
CA ILE A 149 11.93 -4.76 5.82
C ILE A 149 12.49 -5.53 7.01
N GLY A 150 11.75 -5.53 8.13
CA GLY A 150 12.15 -6.27 9.33
C GLY A 150 12.28 -7.77 9.09
N ALA A 151 11.40 -8.38 8.30
CA ALA A 151 11.51 -9.78 7.91
C ALA A 151 12.83 -10.08 7.17
N GLY A 152 13.26 -9.18 6.29
CA GLY A 152 14.57 -9.27 5.64
C GLY A 152 15.75 -9.08 6.60
N LEU A 153 15.61 -8.19 7.59
CA LEU A 153 16.64 -7.93 8.60
C LEU A 153 16.84 -9.12 9.57
N TYR A 154 15.74 -9.72 10.03
CA TYR A 154 15.73 -10.67 11.15
C TYR A 154 15.32 -12.09 10.74
N GLY A 155 14.65 -12.27 9.61
CA GLY A 155 13.96 -13.50 9.24
C GLY A 155 14.83 -14.64 8.73
N GLU A 156 16.11 -14.40 8.38
CA GLU A 156 17.01 -15.45 7.90
C GLU A 156 17.70 -16.15 9.08
N THR A 157 17.20 -17.31 9.42
CA THR A 157 17.81 -18.24 10.39
C THR A 157 17.78 -19.64 9.82
N SER A 158 18.58 -20.55 10.40
CA SER A 158 18.56 -21.97 10.04
C SER A 158 17.30 -22.70 10.53
N SER A 159 16.48 -22.06 11.36
CA SER A 159 15.25 -22.64 11.90
C SER A 159 14.02 -22.20 11.09
N PRO A 160 13.21 -23.13 10.58
CA PRO A 160 11.97 -22.78 9.89
C PRO A 160 10.90 -22.14 10.81
N ALA A 161 11.04 -22.29 12.14
CA ALA A 161 10.12 -21.70 13.11
C ALA A 161 10.34 -20.19 13.29
N ALA A 162 11.57 -19.69 13.11
CA ALA A 162 11.88 -18.29 13.38
C ALA A 162 11.12 -17.30 12.47
N PRO A 163 10.97 -17.52 11.15
CA PRO A 163 10.12 -16.66 10.32
C PRO A 163 8.66 -16.67 10.75
N MET A 164 8.16 -17.80 11.25
CA MET A 164 6.77 -17.91 11.72
C MET A 164 6.56 -17.13 13.02
N SER A 165 7.49 -17.22 13.98
CA SER A 165 7.44 -16.40 15.20
C SER A 165 7.57 -14.91 14.91
N TYR A 166 8.35 -14.53 13.90
CA TYR A 166 8.43 -13.16 13.43
C TYR A 166 7.07 -12.67 12.91
N LEU A 167 6.43 -13.45 12.04
CA LEU A 167 5.12 -13.10 11.46
C LEU A 167 4.03 -13.00 12.53
N GLU A 168 4.03 -13.91 13.51
CA GLU A 168 3.11 -13.85 14.67
C GLU A 168 3.28 -12.54 15.42
N SER A 169 4.51 -12.16 15.74
CA SER A 169 4.82 -10.90 16.42
C SER A 169 4.40 -9.70 15.58
N ALA A 170 4.67 -9.69 14.29
CA ALA A 170 4.30 -8.62 13.38
C ALA A 170 2.77 -8.46 13.30
N ILE A 171 2.00 -9.54 13.18
CA ILE A 171 0.53 -9.52 13.19
C ILE A 171 0.00 -8.97 14.51
N SER A 172 0.55 -9.45 15.65
CA SER A 172 0.14 -8.98 16.98
C SER A 172 0.41 -7.48 17.16
N GLU A 173 1.54 -6.98 16.68
CA GLU A 173 1.83 -5.54 16.77
C GLU A 173 0.99 -4.72 15.80
N MET A 174 0.74 -5.20 14.57
CA MET A 174 -0.19 -4.54 13.66
C MET A 174 -1.57 -4.39 14.30
N GLN A 175 -2.09 -5.43 14.96
CA GLN A 175 -3.36 -5.36 15.67
C GLN A 175 -3.37 -4.22 16.70
N LYS A 176 -2.36 -4.16 17.57
CA LYS A 176 -2.24 -3.10 18.59
C LYS A 176 -2.16 -1.71 17.98
N ILE A 177 -1.45 -1.56 16.86
CA ILE A 177 -1.32 -0.29 16.16
C ILE A 177 -2.65 0.13 15.54
N LEU A 178 -3.40 -0.79 14.91
CA LEU A 178 -4.74 -0.50 14.41
C LEU A 178 -5.65 0.00 15.53
N GLU A 179 -5.74 -0.74 16.64
CA GLU A 179 -6.53 -0.38 17.82
C GLU A 179 -6.15 1.01 18.37
N SER A 180 -4.84 1.29 18.51
CA SER A 180 -4.35 2.57 19.03
C SER A 180 -4.67 3.76 18.12
N ASN A 181 -4.93 3.51 16.84
CA ASN A 181 -5.27 4.53 15.84
C ASN A 181 -6.74 4.55 15.46
N ASN A 182 -7.62 3.91 16.25
CA ASN A 182 -9.07 3.83 16.02
C ASN A 182 -9.47 3.14 14.69
N ALA A 183 -8.63 2.26 14.16
CA ALA A 183 -8.98 1.36 13.07
C ALA A 183 -9.52 0.04 13.65
N ASN A 184 -10.28 -0.69 12.84
CA ASN A 184 -10.83 -1.98 13.27
C ASN A 184 -9.76 -3.09 13.22
N PRO A 185 -9.38 -3.74 14.33
CA PRO A 185 -8.39 -4.81 14.33
C PRO A 185 -8.83 -6.04 13.51
N GLU A 186 -10.13 -6.27 13.33
CA GLU A 186 -10.65 -7.35 12.48
C GLU A 186 -10.28 -7.18 11.00
N THR A 187 -9.93 -5.97 10.55
CA THR A 187 -9.42 -5.71 9.19
C THR A 187 -8.14 -6.52 8.90
N LEU A 188 -7.37 -6.91 9.92
CA LEU A 188 -6.24 -7.82 9.76
C LEU A 188 -6.60 -9.21 9.22
N ARG A 189 -7.83 -9.66 9.38
CA ARG A 189 -8.31 -10.96 8.88
C ARG A 189 -8.64 -10.94 7.40
N LEU A 190 -8.81 -9.75 6.84
CA LEU A 190 -9.08 -9.55 5.42
C LEU A 190 -7.79 -9.62 4.60
N SER A 191 -7.92 -9.73 3.29
CA SER A 191 -6.79 -9.89 2.38
C SER A 191 -5.76 -8.75 2.46
N CYS A 192 -6.19 -7.52 2.76
CA CYS A 192 -5.30 -6.37 2.95
C CYS A 192 -4.46 -6.45 4.24
N GLY A 193 -4.81 -7.34 5.19
CA GLY A 193 -4.16 -7.49 6.49
C GLY A 193 -3.06 -8.56 6.48
N ALA A 194 -3.28 -9.64 7.25
CA ALA A 194 -2.26 -10.67 7.47
C ALA A 194 -1.79 -11.35 6.18
N ALA A 195 -2.69 -11.58 5.21
CA ALA A 195 -2.30 -12.21 3.95
C ALA A 195 -1.32 -11.34 3.14
N ASP A 196 -1.59 -10.03 3.02
CA ASP A 196 -0.69 -9.10 2.32
C ASP A 196 0.63 -8.87 3.09
N LEU A 197 0.61 -8.94 4.43
CA LEU A 197 1.81 -8.95 5.27
C LEU A 197 2.67 -10.17 4.96
N VAL A 198 2.10 -11.38 5.05
CA VAL A 198 2.83 -12.64 4.80
C VAL A 198 3.44 -12.66 3.40
N LEU A 199 2.66 -12.27 2.39
CA LEU A 199 3.13 -12.15 1.01
C LEU A 199 4.30 -11.16 0.89
N SER A 200 4.24 -10.04 1.62
CA SER A 200 5.27 -9.00 1.60
C SER A 200 6.54 -9.37 2.36
N CYS A 201 6.47 -10.32 3.30
CA CYS A 201 7.62 -10.88 4.02
C CYS A 201 8.34 -12.00 3.26
N THR A 202 8.29 -11.99 1.94
CA THR A 202 8.96 -12.96 1.07
C THR A 202 9.97 -12.28 0.15
N GLU A 203 10.88 -13.05 -0.45
CA GLU A 203 11.90 -12.57 -1.39
C GLU A 203 11.34 -11.86 -2.64
N LYS A 204 10.08 -12.08 -2.96
CA LYS A 204 9.41 -11.36 -4.05
C LYS A 204 9.22 -9.86 -3.73
N SER A 205 9.18 -9.49 -2.43
CA SER A 205 9.01 -8.11 -1.98
C SER A 205 10.31 -7.31 -2.06
N ARG A 206 10.22 -6.09 -2.60
CA ARG A 206 11.34 -5.12 -2.58
C ARG A 206 11.73 -4.72 -1.17
N ASN A 207 10.74 -4.52 -0.27
CA ASN A 207 10.99 -4.19 1.12
C ASN A 207 11.78 -5.31 1.83
N PHE A 208 11.40 -6.58 1.63
CA PHE A 208 12.13 -7.71 2.19
C PHE A 208 13.58 -7.77 1.68
N ARG A 209 13.79 -7.67 0.36
CA ARG A 209 15.14 -7.67 -0.23
C ARG A 209 15.99 -6.51 0.28
N PHE A 210 15.40 -5.32 0.45
CA PHE A 210 16.06 -4.18 1.08
C PHE A 210 16.52 -4.49 2.50
N GLY A 211 15.64 -5.05 3.35
CA GLY A 211 16.00 -5.46 4.72
C GLY A 211 17.15 -6.47 4.76
N ARG A 212 17.15 -7.45 3.86
CA ARG A 212 18.23 -8.43 3.72
C ARG A 212 19.54 -7.80 3.28
N ALA A 213 19.51 -6.88 2.33
CA ALA A 213 20.69 -6.14 1.90
C ALA A 213 21.28 -5.28 3.03
N LEU A 214 20.43 -4.62 3.84
CA LEU A 214 20.86 -3.89 5.04
C LEU A 214 21.52 -4.82 6.08
N LYS A 215 20.98 -6.03 6.29
CA LYS A 215 21.55 -7.04 7.19
C LYS A 215 22.98 -7.40 6.78
N ASN A 216 23.19 -7.62 5.49
CA ASN A 216 24.46 -8.07 4.93
C ASN A 216 25.48 -6.94 4.74
N GLY A 217 25.08 -5.67 4.91
CA GLY A 217 25.94 -4.52 4.62
C GLY A 217 26.18 -4.25 3.12
N ASP A 218 25.47 -4.99 2.26
CA ASP A 218 25.62 -4.96 0.79
C ASP A 218 24.60 -4.02 0.13
N PHE A 219 24.16 -3.00 0.86
CA PHE A 219 23.14 -2.10 0.33
C PHE A 219 23.70 -1.16 -0.72
N HIS A 220 23.35 -1.42 -1.96
CA HIS A 220 23.47 -0.50 -3.09
C HIS A 220 22.04 -0.11 -3.51
N PRO A 221 21.61 1.16 -3.34
CA PRO A 221 20.31 1.59 -3.84
C PRO A 221 20.28 1.36 -5.37
N GLU A 222 19.37 0.49 -5.81
CA GLU A 222 19.06 0.42 -7.23
C GLU A 222 18.47 1.77 -7.64
N GLU A 223 19.08 2.43 -8.61
CA GLU A 223 18.56 3.69 -9.14
C GLU A 223 17.12 3.49 -9.61
N ASN A 224 16.21 4.37 -9.19
CA ASN A 224 14.78 4.35 -9.52
C ASN A 224 13.92 3.24 -8.89
N VAL A 225 14.38 2.57 -7.84
CA VAL A 225 13.56 1.62 -7.08
C VAL A 225 13.01 2.25 -5.81
N THR A 226 11.70 2.45 -5.77
CA THR A 226 11.01 2.93 -4.57
C THR A 226 10.90 1.82 -3.53
N ILE A 227 11.36 2.08 -2.31
CA ILE A 227 11.16 1.25 -1.12
C ILE A 227 10.06 1.88 -0.28
N GLU A 228 8.84 1.38 -0.42
CA GLU A 228 7.65 1.97 0.22
C GLU A 228 7.77 2.02 1.76
N GLY A 229 8.41 1.03 2.38
CA GLY A 229 8.63 1.03 3.83
C GLY A 229 9.47 2.20 4.33
N LEU A 230 10.44 2.68 3.53
CA LEU A 230 11.20 3.89 3.86
C LEU A 230 10.32 5.14 3.77
N LEU A 231 9.50 5.27 2.72
CA LEU A 231 8.57 6.40 2.58
C LEU A 231 7.57 6.44 3.74
N VAL A 232 7.09 5.28 4.21
CA VAL A 232 6.22 5.21 5.38
C VAL A 232 6.94 5.68 6.63
N ILE A 233 8.18 5.25 6.87
CA ILE A 233 8.98 5.69 8.04
C ILE A 233 9.26 7.20 7.98
N GLU A 234 9.62 7.74 6.82
CA GLU A 234 9.82 9.18 6.62
C GLU A 234 8.53 9.97 6.87
N SER A 235 7.39 9.40 6.49
CA SER A 235 6.08 10.04 6.66
C SER A 235 5.60 10.10 8.12
N LEU A 236 6.17 9.32 9.05
CA LEU A 236 5.79 9.35 10.48
C LEU A 236 5.82 10.77 11.05
N ASN A 237 6.78 11.59 10.65
CA ASN A 237 6.86 12.97 11.09
C ASN A 237 5.73 13.87 10.55
N LYS A 238 5.08 13.48 9.44
CA LYS A 238 3.93 14.20 8.87
C LYS A 238 2.63 13.88 9.61
N TYR A 239 2.60 12.80 10.40
CA TYR A 239 1.41 12.31 11.12
C TYR A 239 1.64 12.26 12.64
N PRO A 240 1.73 13.42 13.32
CA PRO A 240 2.05 13.47 14.75
C PRO A 240 1.03 12.80 15.66
N ASN A 241 -0.18 12.56 15.15
CA ASN A 241 -1.25 11.86 15.86
C ASN A 241 -1.25 10.35 15.60
N PHE A 242 -0.37 9.84 14.74
CA PHE A 242 -0.23 8.40 14.54
C PHE A 242 0.49 7.78 15.73
N ILE A 243 -0.11 6.74 16.32
CA ILE A 243 0.36 6.13 17.56
C ILE A 243 1.01 4.78 17.26
N ILE A 244 2.26 4.64 17.63
CA ILE A 244 2.93 3.36 17.82
C ILE A 244 2.93 3.12 19.33
N PRO A 245 2.15 2.17 19.87
CA PRO A 245 2.08 1.95 21.29
C PRO A 245 3.41 1.38 21.83
N ASP A 246 3.75 1.69 23.09
CA ASP A 246 4.98 1.23 23.74
C ASP A 246 5.16 -0.30 23.72
N SER A 247 4.06 -1.03 23.63
CA SER A 247 4.08 -2.50 23.53
C SER A 247 4.37 -3.04 22.12
N ALA A 248 4.58 -2.15 21.12
CA ALA A 248 4.96 -2.50 19.75
C ALA A 248 6.48 -2.35 19.57
N ASN A 249 7.23 -3.24 20.20
CA ASN A 249 8.69 -3.17 20.22
C ASN A 249 9.33 -3.53 18.89
N LEU A 250 8.78 -4.54 18.19
CA LEU A 250 9.35 -5.03 16.93
C LEU A 250 9.40 -3.94 15.86
N ILE A 251 8.30 -3.20 15.64
CA ILE A 251 8.28 -2.10 14.66
C ILE A 251 9.25 -0.99 15.06
N THR A 252 9.35 -0.68 16.35
CA THR A 252 10.27 0.32 16.88
C THR A 252 11.73 -0.10 16.63
N ASP A 253 12.07 -1.35 16.88
CA ASP A 253 13.39 -1.91 16.63
C ASP A 253 13.75 -1.88 15.14
N ILE A 254 12.80 -2.21 14.27
CA ILE A 254 12.99 -2.12 12.81
C ILE A 254 13.29 -0.68 12.39
N ILE A 255 12.50 0.29 12.86
CA ILE A 255 12.68 1.72 12.52
C ILE A 255 14.05 2.21 12.99
N ASN A 256 14.47 1.86 14.22
CA ASN A 256 15.76 2.24 14.77
C ASN A 256 16.91 1.62 13.99
N ALA A 257 16.84 0.32 13.66
CA ALA A 257 17.85 -0.36 12.86
C ALA A 257 18.01 0.25 11.45
N ILE A 258 16.91 0.72 10.85
CA ILE A 258 16.94 1.40 9.56
C ILE A 258 17.61 2.78 9.72
N LYS A 259 17.24 3.56 10.73
CA LYS A 259 17.85 4.88 11.00
C LYS A 259 19.35 4.76 11.22
N GLU A 260 19.79 3.82 12.02
CA GLU A 260 21.22 3.59 12.31
C GLU A 260 22.02 3.16 11.07
N LYS A 261 21.48 2.27 10.25
CA LYS A 261 22.22 1.66 9.14
C LYS A 261 22.09 2.41 7.82
N TYR A 262 21.01 3.16 7.63
CA TYR A 262 20.69 3.79 6.34
C TYR A 262 20.86 5.31 6.36
N VAL A 263 20.48 6.01 7.44
CA VAL A 263 20.50 7.50 7.52
C VAL A 263 21.86 8.03 7.94
N THR A 264 22.71 7.23 8.56
CA THR A 264 24.06 7.63 9.04
C THR A 264 25.15 7.47 7.97
N LYS A 265 24.80 7.11 6.74
CA LYS A 265 25.69 7.10 5.57
C LYS A 265 25.31 8.21 4.59
#